data_7e33ba9d10ebcfe564e4500c6989fce7
#
_entry.id   7e33ba9d10ebcfe564e4500c6989fce7
#
_cell.length_a   1.000
_cell.length_b   1.000
_cell.length_c   1.000
_cell.angle_alpha   90.00
_cell.angle_beta   90.00
_cell.angle_gamma   90.00
#
_symmetry.space_group_name_H-M   'P 1'
#
loop_
_entity.id
_entity.type
_entity.pdbx_description
1 polymer ?
#
loop_
_entity_poly.entity_id
_entity_poly.type
_entity_poly.pdbx_seq_one_letter_code
_entity_poly.pdbx_strand_id
1 'polypeptide(L)'
;DTAATLTRRAAYFGFFAMTVGMLVMEIALLTHDFSVEYVARVGSHETPTYYTAISLWSSLDGSILFWGWILAGYGALFAFTRRSEIDAHQRVGGRVVATDGGLVPSLKTTPLVIAVIGTVGLFFFGLLAGPANPFGIVSPAPLNGPGPNPLLQNHPLMGLQPPLLYFGFV
;
A
#
# COMPACT_ATOMS: atom_id res chain seq x y z
N ASP A 1 5.64 -0.67 27.66
CA ASP A 1 6.09 -1.93 26.99
C ASP A 1 5.07 -2.39 25.93
N THR A 2 3.79 -2.27 26.19
CA THR A 2 2.71 -2.70 25.29
C THR A 2 2.60 -1.84 24.03
N ALA A 3 2.81 -0.52 24.11
CA ALA A 3 2.58 0.43 23.02
C ALA A 3 3.53 0.19 21.82
N ALA A 4 4.83 0.04 22.04
CA ALA A 4 5.81 -0.17 20.96
C ALA A 4 5.62 -1.51 20.24
N THR A 5 5.30 -2.57 21.01
CA THR A 5 4.97 -3.88 20.43
C THR A 5 3.67 -3.82 19.64
N LEU A 6 2.67 -3.09 20.14
CA LEU A 6 1.40 -2.90 19.45
C LEU A 6 1.60 -2.15 18.14
N THR A 7 2.36 -1.06 18.15
CA THR A 7 2.67 -0.26 16.95
C THR A 7 3.37 -1.09 15.88
N ARG A 8 4.36 -1.90 16.27
CA ARG A 8 5.06 -2.80 15.35
C ARG A 8 4.13 -3.85 14.74
N ARG A 9 3.30 -4.49 15.58
CA ARG A 9 2.31 -5.47 15.11
C ARG A 9 1.28 -4.83 14.19
N ALA A 10 0.84 -3.61 14.50
CA ALA A 10 -0.08 -2.85 13.66
C ALA A 10 0.51 -2.53 12.28
N ALA A 11 1.81 -2.14 12.22
CA ALA A 11 2.49 -1.90 10.94
C ALA A 11 2.57 -3.17 10.08
N TYR A 12 2.93 -4.31 10.67
CA TYR A 12 2.95 -5.58 9.93
C TYR A 12 1.57 -6.05 9.51
N PHE A 13 0.57 -5.91 10.38
CA PHE A 13 -0.80 -6.27 10.05
C PHE A 13 -1.34 -5.37 8.92
N GLY A 14 -1.07 -4.06 8.98
CA GLY A 14 -1.47 -3.13 7.93
C GLY A 14 -0.85 -3.48 6.57
N PHE A 15 0.45 -3.78 6.54
CA PHE A 15 1.11 -4.22 5.31
C PHE A 15 0.56 -5.56 4.79
N PHE A 16 0.32 -6.51 5.69
CA PHE A 16 -0.29 -7.79 5.32
C PHE A 16 -1.70 -7.60 4.74
N ALA A 17 -2.54 -6.82 5.40
CA ALA A 17 -3.91 -6.54 4.94
C ALA A 17 -3.92 -5.86 3.57
N MET A 18 -3.05 -4.85 3.36
CA MET A 18 -2.89 -4.18 2.06
C MET A 18 -2.38 -5.14 0.98
N THR A 19 -1.46 -6.05 1.32
CA THR A 19 -0.97 -7.07 0.38
C THR A 19 -2.09 -8.02 -0.03
N VAL A 20 -2.92 -8.45 0.91
CA VAL A 20 -4.10 -9.27 0.60
C VAL A 20 -5.06 -8.50 -0.33
N GLY A 21 -5.34 -7.23 -0.03
CA GLY A 21 -6.17 -6.38 -0.90
C GLY A 21 -5.62 -6.26 -2.31
N MET A 22 -4.31 -6.03 -2.45
CA MET A 22 -3.62 -6.00 -3.75
C MET A 22 -3.76 -7.31 -4.51
N LEU A 23 -3.51 -8.44 -3.85
CA LEU A 23 -3.62 -9.77 -4.47
C LEU A 23 -5.05 -10.09 -4.90
N VAL A 24 -6.04 -9.77 -4.07
CA VAL A 24 -7.47 -9.98 -4.41
C VAL A 24 -7.84 -9.17 -5.65
N MET A 25 -7.45 -7.90 -5.72
CA MET A 25 -7.73 -7.06 -6.89
C MET A 25 -7.00 -7.54 -8.13
N GLU A 26 -5.74 -7.96 -8.01
CA GLU A 26 -4.97 -8.51 -9.13
C GLU A 26 -5.60 -9.80 -9.66
N ILE A 27 -6.05 -10.69 -8.76
CA ILE A 27 -6.77 -11.91 -9.16
C ILE A 27 -8.06 -11.54 -9.87
N ALA A 28 -8.85 -10.60 -9.36
CA ALA A 28 -10.09 -10.16 -9.98
C ALA A 28 -9.86 -9.59 -11.40
N LEU A 29 -8.79 -8.82 -11.61
CA LEU A 29 -8.39 -8.31 -12.93
C LEU A 29 -8.00 -9.44 -13.88
N LEU A 30 -7.13 -10.36 -13.43
CA LEU A 30 -6.63 -11.45 -14.26
C LEU A 30 -7.72 -12.50 -14.60
N THR A 31 -8.69 -12.67 -13.71
CA THR A 31 -9.85 -13.56 -13.95
C THR A 31 -11.00 -12.86 -14.66
N HIS A 32 -10.87 -11.56 -14.95
CA HIS A 32 -11.90 -10.73 -15.58
C HIS A 32 -13.24 -10.78 -14.83
N ASP A 33 -13.17 -10.65 -13.50
CA ASP A 33 -14.37 -10.62 -12.67
C ASP A 33 -15.07 -9.25 -12.74
N PHE A 34 -15.87 -9.07 -13.77
CA PHE A 34 -16.61 -7.82 -14.00
C PHE A 34 -17.73 -7.55 -12.98
N SER A 35 -17.93 -8.41 -11.99
CA SER A 35 -18.79 -8.09 -10.85
C SER A 35 -18.15 -7.04 -9.93
N VAL A 36 -16.82 -6.93 -9.95
CA VAL A 36 -16.06 -5.89 -9.25
C VAL A 36 -16.08 -4.61 -10.08
N GLU A 37 -16.53 -3.50 -9.49
CA GLU A 37 -16.71 -2.22 -10.18
C GLU A 37 -15.41 -1.73 -10.85
N TYR A 38 -14.28 -1.87 -10.16
CA TYR A 38 -12.98 -1.48 -10.71
C TYR A 38 -12.65 -2.27 -11.98
N VAL A 39 -12.84 -3.59 -11.95
CA VAL A 39 -12.60 -4.47 -13.10
C VAL A 39 -13.54 -4.16 -14.26
N ALA A 40 -14.81 -3.90 -13.96
CA ALA A 40 -15.80 -3.50 -14.96
C ALA A 40 -15.42 -2.19 -15.68
N ARG A 41 -14.67 -1.31 -14.99
CA ARG A 41 -14.28 0.01 -15.50
C ARG A 41 -12.97 0.00 -16.28
N VAL A 42 -12.01 -0.85 -15.92
CA VAL A 42 -10.65 -0.86 -16.52
C VAL A 42 -10.26 -2.18 -17.17
N GLY A 43 -11.02 -3.25 -16.97
CA GLY A 43 -10.77 -4.58 -17.55
C GLY A 43 -11.34 -4.71 -18.95
N SER A 44 -10.81 -5.66 -19.73
CA SER A 44 -11.40 -6.12 -21.00
C SER A 44 -10.81 -7.47 -21.37
N HIS A 45 -11.61 -8.37 -21.94
CA HIS A 45 -11.15 -9.63 -22.49
C HIS A 45 -10.18 -9.49 -23.68
N GLU A 46 -10.21 -8.34 -24.34
CA GLU A 46 -9.34 -8.04 -25.50
C GLU A 46 -7.97 -7.51 -25.08
N THR A 47 -7.80 -7.15 -23.80
CA THR A 47 -6.54 -6.59 -23.28
C THR A 47 -5.52 -7.70 -23.07
N PRO A 48 -4.29 -7.58 -23.62
CA PRO A 48 -3.22 -8.53 -23.34
C PRO A 48 -2.90 -8.62 -21.84
N THR A 49 -2.59 -9.83 -21.35
CA THR A 49 -2.39 -10.13 -19.91
C THR A 49 -1.44 -9.16 -19.19
N TYR A 50 -0.35 -8.74 -19.86
CA TYR A 50 0.56 -7.74 -19.31
C TYR A 50 -0.14 -6.43 -18.97
N TYR A 51 -0.96 -5.91 -19.89
CA TYR A 51 -1.71 -4.68 -19.67
C TYR A 51 -2.86 -4.87 -18.70
N THR A 52 -3.44 -6.08 -18.63
CA THR A 52 -4.43 -6.42 -17.61
C THR A 52 -3.81 -6.33 -16.21
N ALA A 53 -2.63 -6.89 -15.99
CA ALA A 53 -1.93 -6.81 -14.70
C ALA A 53 -1.60 -5.35 -14.33
N ILE A 54 -1.03 -4.57 -15.25
CA ILE A 54 -0.71 -3.17 -14.96
C ILE A 54 -1.94 -2.26 -14.88
N SER A 55 -3.12 -2.74 -15.25
CA SER A 55 -4.40 -2.03 -15.08
C SER A 55 -4.75 -1.80 -13.60
N LEU A 56 -4.12 -2.52 -12.68
CA LEU A 56 -4.29 -2.31 -11.25
C LEU A 56 -4.05 -0.84 -10.85
N TRP A 57 -3.11 -0.15 -11.49
CA TRP A 57 -2.83 1.27 -11.24
C TRP A 57 -3.18 2.20 -12.42
N SER A 58 -4.01 1.75 -13.35
CA SER A 58 -4.40 2.53 -14.52
C SER A 58 -5.47 3.58 -14.23
N SER A 59 -6.15 3.49 -13.08
CA SER A 59 -7.20 4.40 -12.64
C SER A 59 -7.02 4.80 -11.18
N LEU A 60 -7.75 5.82 -10.74
CA LEU A 60 -7.58 6.47 -9.45
C LEU A 60 -7.61 5.50 -8.27
N ASP A 61 -8.65 4.66 -8.18
CA ASP A 61 -8.89 3.83 -6.99
C ASP A 61 -7.81 2.75 -6.82
N GLY A 62 -7.41 2.12 -7.92
CA GLY A 62 -6.31 1.14 -7.92
C GLY A 62 -4.95 1.80 -7.67
N SER A 63 -4.73 3.02 -8.17
CA SER A 63 -3.54 3.81 -7.86
C SER A 63 -3.44 4.15 -6.37
N ILE A 64 -4.56 4.52 -5.75
CA ILE A 64 -4.62 4.79 -4.29
C ILE A 64 -4.36 3.52 -3.49
N LEU A 65 -4.92 2.38 -3.91
CA LEU A 65 -4.66 1.08 -3.29
C LEU A 65 -3.17 0.72 -3.37
N PHE A 66 -2.57 0.88 -4.55
CA PHE A 66 -1.16 0.59 -4.77
C PHE A 66 -0.24 1.53 -3.97
N TRP A 67 -0.53 2.82 -3.94
CA TRP A 67 0.23 3.79 -3.15
C TRP A 67 0.13 3.52 -1.65
N GLY A 68 -1.08 3.23 -1.15
CA GLY A 68 -1.30 2.83 0.24
C GLY A 68 -0.54 1.55 0.62
N TRP A 69 -0.41 0.60 -0.33
CA TRP A 69 0.39 -0.62 -0.14
C TRP A 69 1.89 -0.31 -0.01
N ILE A 70 2.43 0.57 -0.85
CA ILE A 70 3.84 1.02 -0.77
C ILE A 70 4.10 1.72 0.57
N LEU A 71 3.23 2.64 0.97
CA LEU A 71 3.32 3.34 2.26
C LEU A 71 3.31 2.36 3.44
N ALA A 72 2.41 1.38 3.44
CA ALA A 72 2.34 0.34 4.46
C ALA A 72 3.62 -0.52 4.47
N GLY A 73 4.19 -0.79 3.29
CA GLY A 73 5.47 -1.49 3.12
C GLY A 73 6.64 -0.71 3.75
N TYR A 74 6.73 0.58 3.52
CA TYR A 74 7.74 1.42 4.17
C TYR A 74 7.55 1.47 5.69
N GLY A 75 6.30 1.57 6.17
CA GLY A 75 6.01 1.48 7.60
C GLY A 75 6.45 0.16 8.24
N ALA A 76 6.18 -0.95 7.58
CA ALA A 76 6.61 -2.28 8.02
C ALA A 76 8.14 -2.44 7.96
N LEU A 77 8.79 -1.96 6.89
CA LEU A 77 10.24 -1.97 6.74
C LEU A 77 10.92 -1.12 7.83
N PHE A 78 10.40 0.07 8.10
CA PHE A 78 10.90 0.92 9.17
C PHE A 78 10.75 0.24 10.54
N ALA A 79 9.60 -0.35 10.82
CA ALA A 79 9.38 -1.10 12.06
C ALA A 79 10.29 -2.33 12.18
N PHE A 80 10.66 -2.96 11.07
CA PHE A 80 11.60 -4.07 11.03
C PHE A 80 13.04 -3.62 11.28
N THR A 81 13.53 -2.57 10.62
CA THR A 81 14.90 -2.08 10.74
C THR A 81 15.17 -1.50 12.14
N ARG A 82 14.16 -0.91 12.77
CA ARG A 82 14.24 -0.31 14.11
C ARG A 82 13.81 -1.23 15.25
N ARG A 83 13.59 -2.53 14.97
CA ARG A 83 13.12 -3.49 15.98
C ARG A 83 14.02 -3.58 17.21
N SER A 84 15.35 -3.56 17.04
CA SER A 84 16.31 -3.63 18.14
C SER A 84 16.27 -2.39 19.04
N GLU A 85 16.07 -1.21 18.48
CA GLU A 85 15.93 0.04 19.22
C GLU A 85 14.60 0.08 19.99
N ILE A 86 13.52 -0.39 19.36
CA ILE A 86 12.20 -0.51 19.98
C ILE A 86 12.26 -1.50 21.16
N ASP A 87 12.91 -2.65 20.97
CA ASP A 87 13.04 -3.68 21.98
C ASP A 87 14.02 -3.27 23.11
N ALA A 88 15.10 -2.51 22.79
CA ALA A 88 16.03 -1.96 23.78
C ALA A 88 15.36 -0.89 24.66
N HIS A 89 14.51 -0.04 24.08
CA HIS A 89 13.74 0.94 24.84
C HIS A 89 12.79 0.28 25.85
N GLN A 90 12.25 -0.89 25.50
CA GLN A 90 11.42 -1.69 26.41
C GLN A 90 12.19 -2.27 27.60
N ARG A 91 13.45 -2.71 27.37
CA ARG A 91 14.25 -3.38 28.42
C ARG A 91 14.81 -2.41 29.47
N VAL A 92 15.04 -1.14 29.12
CA VAL A 92 15.72 -0.16 29.98
C VAL A 92 14.73 0.72 30.75
N GLY A 93 13.40 0.49 30.63
CA GLY A 93 12.41 1.26 31.39
C GLY A 93 12.44 2.76 31.18
N GLY A 94 12.79 3.20 29.94
CA GLY A 94 12.82 4.61 29.58
C GLY A 94 14.08 5.38 30.01
N ARG A 95 15.09 4.73 30.59
CA ARG A 95 16.37 5.37 30.89
C ARG A 95 17.28 5.36 29.68
N VAL A 96 17.67 6.54 29.23
CA VAL A 96 18.66 6.74 28.16
C VAL A 96 20.03 6.36 28.70
N VAL A 97 20.59 5.24 28.25
CA VAL A 97 22.02 4.95 28.41
C VAL A 97 22.70 5.47 27.15
N ALA A 98 23.43 6.59 27.30
CA ALA A 98 24.31 7.10 26.27
C ALA A 98 25.47 6.08 26.10
N THR A 99 25.52 5.39 24.97
CA THR A 99 26.69 4.67 24.51
C THR A 99 27.52 5.60 23.64
N ASP A 100 28.82 5.64 23.92
CA ASP A 100 29.81 6.51 23.32
C ASP A 100 29.70 6.73 21.81
N GLY A 101 29.61 8.00 21.39
CA GLY A 101 30.20 8.49 20.15
C GLY A 101 29.35 8.36 18.88
N GLY A 102 28.16 7.77 18.88
CA GLY A 102 27.27 7.72 17.71
C GLY A 102 26.09 8.68 17.86
N LEU A 103 25.72 9.39 16.78
CA LEU A 103 24.43 10.08 16.66
C LEU A 103 23.30 9.02 16.76
N VAL A 104 22.91 8.71 17.99
CA VAL A 104 21.70 7.91 18.23
C VAL A 104 20.53 8.85 17.91
N PRO A 105 19.74 8.56 16.88
CA PRO A 105 18.48 9.29 16.69
C PRO A 105 17.72 9.20 18.01
N SER A 106 17.37 10.35 18.58
CA SER A 106 16.79 10.38 19.92
C SER A 106 15.61 9.40 19.96
N LEU A 107 15.47 8.65 21.04
CA LEU A 107 14.40 7.69 21.31
C LEU A 107 12.97 8.24 21.07
N LYS A 108 12.86 9.57 20.87
CA LYS A 108 11.63 10.29 20.52
C LYS A 108 11.36 10.29 19.00
N THR A 109 12.36 10.05 18.15
CA THR A 109 12.21 10.16 16.68
C THR A 109 11.46 8.95 16.10
N THR A 110 11.73 7.75 16.58
CA THR A 110 11.09 6.53 16.08
C THR A 110 9.56 6.53 16.26
N PRO A 111 8.99 6.86 17.45
CA PRO A 111 7.55 6.99 17.62
C PRO A 111 6.93 8.09 16.75
N LEU A 112 7.66 9.21 16.57
CA LEU A 112 7.19 10.32 15.74
C LEU A 112 7.09 9.91 14.28
N VAL A 113 8.10 9.24 13.73
CA VAL A 113 8.08 8.74 12.35
C VAL A 113 6.92 7.77 12.13
N ILE A 114 6.71 6.83 13.05
CA ILE A 114 5.58 5.89 12.97
C ILE A 114 4.24 6.63 13.05
N ALA A 115 4.12 7.65 13.90
CA ALA A 115 2.91 8.45 14.01
C ALA A 115 2.62 9.22 12.71
N VAL A 116 3.62 9.79 12.06
CA VAL A 116 3.49 10.47 10.76
C VAL A 116 3.06 9.49 9.68
N ILE A 117 3.76 8.35 9.53
CA ILE A 117 3.40 7.30 8.56
C ILE A 117 1.97 6.79 8.83
N GLY A 118 1.63 6.58 10.09
CA GLY A 118 0.30 6.14 10.51
C GLY A 118 -0.80 7.17 10.17
N THR A 119 -0.53 8.46 10.36
CA THR A 119 -1.47 9.54 10.03
C THR A 119 -1.72 9.60 8.52
N VAL A 120 -0.66 9.54 7.71
CA VAL A 120 -0.78 9.47 6.24
C VAL A 120 -1.49 8.18 5.83
N GLY A 121 -1.19 7.05 6.47
CA GLY A 121 -1.88 5.78 6.25
C GLY A 121 -3.39 5.86 6.52
N LEU A 122 -3.81 6.51 7.61
CA LEU A 122 -5.23 6.73 7.91
C LEU A 122 -5.94 7.52 6.82
N PHE A 123 -5.28 8.51 6.21
CA PHE A 123 -5.82 9.24 5.06
C PHE A 123 -6.07 8.29 3.87
N PHE A 124 -5.09 7.46 3.49
CA PHE A 124 -5.25 6.49 2.41
C PHE A 124 -6.33 5.46 2.71
N PHE A 125 -6.36 4.91 3.93
CA PHE A 125 -7.42 3.98 4.35
C PHE A 125 -8.80 4.63 4.33
N GLY A 126 -8.91 5.89 4.71
CA GLY A 126 -10.16 6.66 4.63
C GLY A 126 -10.66 6.79 3.19
N LEU A 127 -9.76 7.07 2.23
CA LEU A 127 -10.11 7.11 0.81
C LEU A 127 -10.57 5.74 0.29
N LEU A 128 -9.83 4.67 0.62
CA LEU A 128 -10.17 3.30 0.20
C LEU A 128 -11.44 2.76 0.85
N ALA A 129 -11.77 3.18 2.06
CA ALA A 129 -13.01 2.78 2.74
C ALA A 129 -14.24 3.58 2.27
N GLY A 130 -14.01 4.68 1.56
CA GLY A 130 -15.06 5.60 1.11
C GLY A 130 -15.01 5.87 -0.39
N PRO A 131 -14.61 7.10 -0.80
CA PRO A 131 -14.80 7.58 -2.17
C PRO A 131 -13.95 6.86 -3.24
N ALA A 132 -12.87 6.19 -2.85
CA ALA A 132 -11.98 5.47 -3.77
C ALA A 132 -11.93 3.97 -3.45
N ASN A 133 -13.08 3.38 -3.13
CA ASN A 133 -13.18 1.95 -2.85
C ASN A 133 -13.12 1.14 -4.16
N PRO A 134 -12.02 0.41 -4.43
CA PRO A 134 -11.90 -0.37 -5.66
C PRO A 134 -12.71 -1.69 -5.64
N PHE A 135 -13.23 -2.09 -4.46
CA PHE A 135 -13.95 -3.34 -4.25
C PHE A 135 -15.47 -3.19 -4.34
N GLY A 136 -15.97 -2.08 -4.89
CA GLY A 136 -17.38 -1.89 -5.19
C GLY A 136 -17.90 -3.03 -6.06
N ILE A 137 -19.18 -3.40 -5.91
CA ILE A 137 -19.83 -4.46 -6.68
C ILE A 137 -20.84 -3.84 -7.65
N VAL A 138 -20.83 -4.28 -8.90
CA VAL A 138 -21.78 -3.89 -9.93
C VAL A 138 -22.76 -5.02 -10.20
N SER A 139 -24.05 -4.72 -10.19
CA SER A 139 -25.11 -5.67 -10.52
C SER A 139 -26.17 -5.01 -11.40
N PRO A 140 -26.49 -5.56 -12.59
CA PRO A 140 -25.87 -6.75 -13.21
C PRO A 140 -24.43 -6.49 -13.67
N ALA A 141 -23.57 -7.50 -13.55
CA ALA A 141 -22.20 -7.43 -14.04
C ALA A 141 -22.20 -7.32 -15.58
N PRO A 142 -21.42 -6.39 -16.17
CA PRO A 142 -21.26 -6.32 -17.62
C PRO A 142 -20.51 -7.54 -18.14
N LEU A 143 -20.77 -7.92 -19.40
CA LEU A 143 -20.09 -9.06 -20.04
C LEU A 143 -18.63 -8.74 -20.44
N ASN A 144 -18.30 -7.47 -20.60
CA ASN A 144 -16.96 -6.98 -20.92
C ASN A 144 -16.83 -5.52 -20.47
N GLY A 145 -15.61 -5.04 -20.30
CA GLY A 145 -15.32 -3.63 -19.97
C GLY A 145 -14.55 -2.93 -21.10
N PRO A 146 -14.31 -1.61 -20.95
CA PRO A 146 -13.68 -0.78 -21.99
C PRO A 146 -12.17 -1.02 -22.10
N GLY A 147 -11.55 -1.71 -21.16
CA GLY A 147 -10.11 -1.84 -21.04
C GLY A 147 -9.43 -0.66 -20.35
N PRO A 148 -8.12 -0.75 -20.09
CA PRO A 148 -7.34 0.32 -19.48
C PRO A 148 -7.14 1.48 -20.45
N ASN A 149 -6.70 2.63 -19.90
CA ASN A 149 -6.40 3.81 -20.70
C ASN A 149 -5.47 3.46 -21.89
N PRO A 150 -5.84 3.79 -23.13
CA PRO A 150 -5.03 3.49 -24.33
C PRO A 150 -3.59 4.03 -24.26
N LEU A 151 -3.34 5.13 -23.54
CA LEU A 151 -2.00 5.66 -23.35
C LEU A 151 -1.07 4.70 -22.60
N LEU A 152 -1.63 3.87 -21.71
CA LEU A 152 -0.87 2.84 -20.98
C LEU A 152 -0.35 1.75 -21.91
N GLN A 153 -1.03 1.51 -23.03
CA GLN A 153 -0.71 0.49 -24.01
C GLN A 153 0.24 0.96 -25.12
N ASN A 154 0.52 2.26 -25.23
CA ASN A 154 1.39 2.81 -26.27
C ASN A 154 2.85 2.38 -26.16
N HIS A 155 3.32 2.14 -24.91
CA HIS A 155 4.69 1.69 -24.68
C HIS A 155 4.77 0.88 -23.39
N PRO A 156 5.48 -0.28 -23.38
CA PRO A 156 5.57 -1.13 -22.18
C PRO A 156 6.09 -0.42 -20.93
N LEU A 157 7.00 0.55 -21.09
CA LEU A 157 7.54 1.34 -19.97
C LEU A 157 6.52 2.29 -19.31
N MET A 158 5.42 2.59 -19.99
CA MET A 158 4.33 3.40 -19.40
C MET A 158 3.67 2.69 -18.22
N GLY A 159 3.68 1.35 -18.21
CA GLY A 159 3.21 0.56 -17.07
C GLY A 159 4.12 0.66 -15.84
N LEU A 160 5.42 0.91 -16.01
CA LEU A 160 6.39 1.00 -14.92
C LEU A 160 6.53 2.42 -14.34
N GLN A 161 6.15 3.45 -15.09
CA GLN A 161 6.29 4.83 -14.67
C GLN A 161 5.51 5.15 -13.37
N PRO A 162 4.20 4.80 -13.22
CA PRO A 162 3.49 5.07 -11.98
C PRO A 162 4.07 4.37 -10.75
N PRO A 163 4.42 3.06 -10.79
CA PRO A 163 5.13 2.43 -9.68
C PRO A 163 6.39 3.16 -9.24
N LEU A 164 7.26 3.53 -10.18
CA LEU A 164 8.50 4.24 -9.88
C LEU A 164 8.25 5.61 -9.24
N LEU A 165 7.23 6.33 -9.69
CA LEU A 165 6.82 7.59 -9.08
C LEU A 165 6.32 7.38 -7.65
N TYR A 166 5.48 6.38 -7.41
CA TYR A 166 4.96 6.10 -6.08
C TYR A 166 6.06 5.69 -5.09
N PHE A 167 7.03 4.90 -5.52
CA PHE A 167 8.21 4.58 -4.71
C PHE A 167 9.06 5.81 -4.38
N GLY A 168 9.09 6.81 -5.26
CA GLY A 168 9.86 8.04 -5.05
C GLY A 168 9.14 9.08 -4.20
N PHE A 169 7.80 9.08 -4.18
CA PHE A 169 7.00 10.08 -3.44
C PHE A 169 6.65 9.65 -2.00
N VAL A 170 6.79 8.40 -1.65
CA VAL A 170 6.59 7.88 -0.30
C VAL A 170 7.90 7.87 0.47
#